data_00a94d63d02968d297f02b60dfa7096a
#
_entry.id   00a94d63d02968d297f02b60dfa7096a
#
_cell.length_a   1.000
_cell.length_b   1.000
_cell.length_c   1.000
_cell.angle_alpha   90.00
_cell.angle_beta   90.00
_cell.angle_gamma   90.00
#
_symmetry.space_group_name_H-M   'P 1'
#
loop_
_entity.id
_entity.type
_entity.pdbx_description
1 polymer ?
#
loop_
_entity_poly.entity_id
_entity_poly.type
_entity_poly.pdbx_seq_one_letter_code
_entity_poly.pdbx_strand_id
1 'polypeptide(L)'
;MTYYLSFVKDTLGNNYIGIKIDKNIVTSFLEILKSHLSESDFEQYTKNQQNRDSGSYHITVINVMDFNRLSKEIGYDKLLNNLDSIFKYPIDDLKMLGIGTAQKNENRSYFVVCESEKLDAVRTRFSLPKIDFHITLGFKWRDVFGVRKNEVIQLKSRFLKELKSHFMEKENFNFIKNISNFDLSKESDIIPMSISDNFLKINCQDWIMDIGFSEEKNELFIFTKYKKSEEINRLPLTEIYRILENI
;
A
#
# COMPACT_ATOMS: atom_id res chain seq x y z
N MET A 1 -6.05 -1.14 16.02
CA MET A 1 -7.27 -0.48 15.51
C MET A 1 -8.33 -1.54 15.26
N THR A 2 -9.58 -1.27 15.58
CA THR A 2 -10.67 -2.25 15.45
C THR A 2 -11.62 -1.83 14.34
N TYR A 3 -11.96 -2.76 13.47
CA TYR A 3 -12.91 -2.56 12.36
C TYR A 3 -14.14 -3.42 12.53
N TYR A 4 -15.19 -3.06 11.80
CA TYR A 4 -16.44 -3.82 11.79
C TYR A 4 -16.90 -4.02 10.34
N LEU A 5 -17.47 -5.18 10.09
CA LEU A 5 -18.13 -5.47 8.83
C LEU A 5 -19.41 -4.67 8.68
N SER A 6 -19.72 -4.29 7.47
CA SER A 6 -20.95 -3.58 7.14
C SER A 6 -21.40 -3.88 5.73
N PHE A 7 -22.63 -3.50 5.43
CA PHE A 7 -23.08 -3.43 4.04
C PHE A 7 -22.34 -2.32 3.30
N VAL A 8 -21.86 -2.66 2.11
CA VAL A 8 -21.33 -1.73 1.12
C VAL A 8 -22.15 -1.90 -0.14
N LYS A 9 -22.26 -0.85 -0.94
CA LYS A 9 -22.96 -0.88 -2.22
C LYS A 9 -21.99 -0.65 -3.36
N ASP A 10 -22.17 -1.40 -4.45
CA ASP A 10 -21.48 -1.09 -5.70
C ASP A 10 -22.17 0.08 -6.45
N THR A 11 -21.61 0.47 -7.58
CA THR A 11 -22.15 1.56 -8.41
C THR A 11 -23.52 1.27 -9.00
N LEU A 12 -23.95 0.02 -9.03
CA LEU A 12 -25.27 -0.42 -9.48
C LEU A 12 -26.29 -0.56 -8.33
N GLY A 13 -25.86 -0.27 -7.10
CA GLY A 13 -26.67 -0.39 -5.88
C GLY A 13 -26.76 -1.79 -5.30
N ASN A 14 -25.98 -2.76 -5.82
CA ASN A 14 -25.96 -4.12 -5.27
C ASN A 14 -25.23 -4.16 -3.94
N ASN A 15 -25.80 -4.91 -2.99
CA ASN A 15 -25.20 -5.10 -1.67
C ASN A 15 -24.05 -6.12 -1.72
N TYR A 16 -23.00 -5.84 -0.97
CA TYR A 16 -21.95 -6.77 -0.60
C TYR A 16 -21.46 -6.48 0.81
N ILE A 17 -20.63 -7.34 1.38
CA ILE A 17 -20.12 -7.18 2.75
C ILE A 17 -18.65 -6.81 2.69
N GLY A 18 -18.29 -5.77 3.44
CA GLY A 18 -16.93 -5.29 3.52
C GLY A 18 -16.64 -4.49 4.76
N ILE A 19 -15.41 -4.02 4.86
CA ILE A 19 -14.94 -3.09 5.88
C ILE A 19 -14.71 -1.74 5.20
N LYS A 20 -15.30 -0.68 5.73
CA LYS A 20 -14.97 0.69 5.34
C LYS A 20 -13.64 1.09 6.00
N ILE A 21 -12.75 1.64 5.20
CA ILE A 21 -11.42 2.08 5.64
C ILE A 21 -11.38 3.61 5.62
N ASP A 22 -10.90 4.19 6.73
CA ASP A 22 -10.68 5.64 6.80
C ASP A 22 -9.62 6.08 5.79
N LYS A 23 -9.88 7.20 5.11
CA LYS A 23 -8.97 7.78 4.13
C LYS A 23 -7.59 8.08 4.73
N ASN A 24 -7.53 8.50 5.99
CA ASN A 24 -6.27 8.81 6.67
C ASN A 24 -5.32 7.60 6.73
N ILE A 25 -5.88 6.38 6.85
CA ILE A 25 -5.10 5.14 6.86
C ILE A 25 -4.49 4.87 5.49
N VAL A 26 -5.19 5.25 4.42
CA VAL A 26 -4.77 4.99 3.04
C VAL A 26 -3.81 6.07 2.53
N THR A 27 -3.77 7.24 3.17
CA THR A 27 -2.99 8.40 2.72
C THR A 27 -1.51 8.07 2.54
N SER A 28 -0.88 7.38 3.50
CA SER A 28 0.53 6.99 3.40
C SER A 28 0.82 6.08 2.19
N PHE A 29 -0.09 5.16 1.89
CA PHE A 29 0.03 4.31 0.70
C PHE A 29 -0.18 5.08 -0.60
N LEU A 30 -1.06 6.09 -0.61
CA LEU A 30 -1.25 6.96 -1.77
C LEU A 30 -0.02 7.82 -2.03
N GLU A 31 0.65 8.32 -0.99
CA GLU A 31 1.91 9.06 -1.11
C GLU A 31 3.03 8.19 -1.71
N ILE A 32 3.16 6.95 -1.22
CA ILE A 32 4.09 5.98 -1.79
C ILE A 32 3.74 5.70 -3.27
N LEU A 33 2.45 5.51 -3.59
CA LEU A 33 2.01 5.28 -4.97
C LEU A 33 2.28 6.50 -5.86
N LYS A 34 2.04 7.72 -5.35
CA LYS A 34 2.32 8.98 -6.05
C LYS A 34 3.80 9.10 -6.39
N SER A 35 4.70 8.71 -5.49
CA SER A 35 6.14 8.72 -5.75
C SER A 35 6.60 7.68 -6.79
N HIS A 36 5.79 6.66 -7.04
CA HIS A 36 6.09 5.58 -7.99
C HIS A 36 5.58 5.86 -9.40
N LEU A 37 4.44 6.50 -9.54
CA LEU A 37 3.79 6.79 -10.82
C LEU A 37 4.17 8.18 -11.33
N SER A 38 3.99 8.42 -12.63
CA SER A 38 3.94 9.78 -13.15
C SER A 38 2.75 10.53 -12.52
N GLU A 39 2.82 11.85 -12.42
CA GLU A 39 1.73 12.65 -11.87
C GLU A 39 0.41 12.41 -12.61
N SER A 40 0.46 12.38 -13.96
CA SER A 40 -0.71 12.11 -14.81
C SER A 40 -1.30 10.72 -14.57
N ASP A 41 -0.45 9.69 -14.43
CA ASP A 41 -0.94 8.33 -14.14
C ASP A 41 -1.54 8.26 -12.74
N PHE A 42 -0.89 8.84 -11.74
CA PHE A 42 -1.39 8.85 -10.38
C PHE A 42 -2.78 9.51 -10.30
N GLU A 43 -2.93 10.69 -10.90
CA GLU A 43 -4.22 11.39 -10.97
C GLU A 43 -5.28 10.56 -11.68
N GLN A 44 -4.97 9.99 -12.84
CA GLN A 44 -5.90 9.15 -13.58
C GLN A 44 -6.33 7.93 -12.77
N TYR A 45 -5.38 7.20 -12.19
CA TYR A 45 -5.67 5.96 -11.45
C TYR A 45 -6.53 6.22 -10.21
N THR A 46 -6.17 7.23 -9.43
CA THR A 46 -6.91 7.59 -8.20
C THR A 46 -8.27 8.19 -8.52
N LYS A 47 -8.40 9.02 -9.56
CA LYS A 47 -9.67 9.56 -10.02
C LYS A 47 -10.64 8.46 -10.46
N ASN A 48 -10.15 7.44 -11.16
CA ASN A 48 -10.98 6.30 -11.57
C ASN A 48 -11.51 5.52 -10.36
N GLN A 49 -10.67 5.30 -9.32
CA GLN A 49 -11.10 4.69 -8.08
C GLN A 49 -12.12 5.56 -7.34
N GLN A 50 -11.87 6.87 -7.21
CA GLN A 50 -12.79 7.81 -6.57
C GLN A 50 -14.15 7.83 -7.26
N ASN A 51 -14.18 7.82 -8.59
CA ASN A 51 -15.43 7.80 -9.36
C ASN A 51 -16.22 6.50 -9.13
N ARG A 52 -15.52 5.34 -9.08
CA ARG A 52 -16.16 4.05 -8.80
C ARG A 52 -16.71 3.95 -7.38
N ASP A 53 -15.92 4.36 -6.40
CA ASP A 53 -16.20 4.10 -4.98
C ASP A 53 -16.69 5.37 -4.24
N SER A 54 -17.06 6.43 -4.98
CA SER A 54 -17.51 7.71 -4.41
C SER A 54 -16.54 8.28 -3.37
N GLY A 55 -15.23 8.15 -3.64
CA GLY A 55 -14.16 8.64 -2.76
C GLY A 55 -13.93 7.82 -1.48
N SER A 56 -14.61 6.68 -1.33
CA SER A 56 -14.43 5.79 -0.18
C SER A 56 -13.42 4.67 -0.45
N TYR A 57 -12.84 4.14 0.63
CA TYR A 57 -11.97 2.96 0.60
C TYR A 57 -12.60 1.82 1.38
N HIS A 58 -12.42 0.60 0.91
CA HIS A 58 -12.99 -0.57 1.57
C HIS A 58 -12.21 -1.84 1.27
N ILE A 59 -12.40 -2.85 2.11
CA ILE A 59 -12.00 -4.24 1.87
C ILE A 59 -13.26 -5.03 1.59
N THR A 60 -13.34 -5.71 0.45
CA THR A 60 -14.43 -6.62 0.14
C THR A 60 -14.21 -7.96 0.85
N VAL A 61 -15.18 -8.42 1.62
CA VAL A 61 -15.13 -9.70 2.34
C VAL A 61 -16.06 -10.73 1.72
N ILE A 62 -17.29 -10.36 1.40
CA ILE A 62 -18.23 -11.20 0.62
C ILE A 62 -18.68 -10.35 -0.57
N ASN A 63 -18.23 -10.67 -1.75
CA ASN A 63 -18.55 -9.90 -2.96
C ASN A 63 -20.03 -10.08 -3.38
N VAL A 64 -20.48 -9.26 -4.33
CA VAL A 64 -21.88 -9.28 -4.82
C VAL A 64 -22.31 -10.67 -5.31
N MET A 65 -21.44 -11.40 -6.02
CA MET A 65 -21.78 -12.74 -6.54
C MET A 65 -21.97 -13.74 -5.40
N ASP A 66 -21.03 -13.77 -4.44
CA ASP A 66 -21.13 -14.61 -3.25
C ASP A 66 -22.36 -14.25 -2.41
N PHE A 67 -22.64 -12.96 -2.20
CA PHE A 67 -23.80 -12.48 -1.45
C PHE A 67 -25.11 -12.94 -2.12
N ASN A 68 -25.23 -12.75 -3.42
CA ASN A 68 -26.42 -13.17 -4.16
C ASN A 68 -26.61 -14.70 -4.17
N ARG A 69 -25.50 -15.47 -4.26
CA ARG A 69 -25.53 -16.92 -4.16
C ARG A 69 -26.03 -17.37 -2.78
N LEU A 70 -25.43 -16.84 -1.71
CA LEU A 70 -25.85 -17.14 -0.32
C LEU A 70 -27.31 -16.79 -0.09
N SER A 71 -27.75 -15.61 -0.57
CA SER A 71 -29.15 -15.20 -0.45
C SER A 71 -30.13 -16.17 -1.09
N LYS A 72 -29.76 -16.76 -2.24
CA LYS A 72 -30.58 -17.78 -2.90
C LYS A 72 -30.54 -19.13 -2.20
N GLU A 73 -29.36 -19.56 -1.69
CA GLU A 73 -29.17 -20.87 -1.06
C GLU A 73 -29.86 -20.98 0.31
N ILE A 74 -29.71 -19.96 1.14
CA ILE A 74 -30.20 -20.01 2.53
C ILE A 74 -31.41 -19.12 2.83
N GLY A 75 -31.83 -18.31 1.86
CA GLY A 75 -32.89 -17.29 1.99
C GLY A 75 -32.36 -15.96 2.52
N TYR A 76 -32.90 -14.86 1.99
CA TYR A 76 -32.42 -13.51 2.28
C TYR A 76 -32.52 -13.15 3.77
N ASP A 77 -33.68 -13.39 4.41
CA ASP A 77 -33.88 -13.03 5.83
C ASP A 77 -32.97 -13.84 6.76
N LYS A 78 -32.76 -15.11 6.45
CA LYS A 78 -31.85 -15.96 7.23
C LYS A 78 -30.38 -15.52 7.05
N LEU A 79 -30.00 -15.09 5.85
CA LEU A 79 -28.70 -14.51 5.62
C LEU A 79 -28.51 -13.24 6.44
N LEU A 80 -29.50 -12.33 6.46
CA LEU A 80 -29.44 -11.09 7.24
C LEU A 80 -29.26 -11.38 8.74
N ASN A 81 -30.03 -12.32 9.30
CA ASN A 81 -29.92 -12.72 10.69
C ASN A 81 -28.53 -13.27 11.04
N ASN A 82 -27.92 -14.04 10.13
CA ASN A 82 -26.56 -14.54 10.30
C ASN A 82 -25.52 -13.40 10.25
N LEU A 83 -25.71 -12.42 9.36
CA LEU A 83 -24.83 -11.28 9.23
C LEU A 83 -24.90 -10.32 10.42
N ASP A 84 -26.06 -10.17 11.07
CA ASP A 84 -26.22 -9.27 12.23
C ASP A 84 -25.27 -9.62 13.38
N SER A 85 -25.05 -10.92 13.63
CA SER A 85 -24.06 -11.37 14.62
C SER A 85 -22.61 -11.08 14.21
N ILE A 86 -22.32 -11.11 12.90
CA ILE A 86 -20.99 -10.92 12.35
C ILE A 86 -20.64 -9.43 12.28
N PHE A 87 -21.61 -8.56 12.04
CA PHE A 87 -21.39 -7.11 12.06
C PHE A 87 -20.97 -6.57 13.43
N LYS A 88 -21.31 -7.29 14.50
CA LYS A 88 -20.90 -6.98 15.88
C LYS A 88 -19.53 -7.57 16.24
N TYR A 89 -18.96 -8.42 15.37
CA TYR A 89 -17.70 -9.09 15.63
C TYR A 89 -16.52 -8.16 15.30
N PRO A 90 -15.64 -7.86 16.26
CA PRO A 90 -14.53 -6.95 16.05
C PRO A 90 -13.42 -7.61 15.21
N ILE A 91 -12.98 -6.92 14.17
CA ILE A 91 -11.80 -7.27 13.34
C ILE A 91 -10.64 -6.39 13.81
N ASP A 92 -9.78 -6.93 14.64
CA ASP A 92 -8.65 -6.25 15.28
C ASP A 92 -7.28 -6.81 14.85
N ASP A 93 -7.29 -7.85 14.01
CA ASP A 93 -6.12 -8.55 13.48
C ASP A 93 -5.78 -8.15 12.03
N LEU A 94 -6.44 -7.12 11.49
CA LEU A 94 -6.20 -6.66 10.12
C LEU A 94 -4.78 -6.09 9.97
N LYS A 95 -4.00 -6.71 9.09
CA LYS A 95 -2.65 -6.28 8.70
C LYS A 95 -2.68 -5.71 7.29
N MET A 96 -2.04 -4.58 7.09
CA MET A 96 -1.77 -3.96 5.79
C MET A 96 -0.30 -4.18 5.47
N LEU A 97 -0.01 -5.03 4.50
CA LEU A 97 1.35 -5.52 4.24
C LEU A 97 2.15 -4.60 3.32
N GLY A 98 1.49 -3.88 2.42
CA GLY A 98 2.14 -3.00 1.45
C GLY A 98 1.33 -2.89 0.17
N ILE A 99 1.89 -2.18 -0.82
CA ILE A 99 1.23 -1.97 -2.11
C ILE A 99 1.49 -3.16 -3.02
N GLY A 100 0.42 -3.69 -3.62
CA GLY A 100 0.46 -4.68 -4.68
C GLY A 100 -0.01 -4.11 -6.01
N THR A 101 0.26 -4.82 -7.09
CA THR A 101 -0.27 -4.51 -8.42
C THR A 101 -0.83 -5.76 -9.09
N ALA A 102 -1.88 -5.59 -9.86
CA ALA A 102 -2.39 -6.62 -10.75
C ALA A 102 -2.57 -6.03 -12.15
N GLN A 103 -2.22 -6.82 -13.16
CA GLN A 103 -2.36 -6.43 -14.55
C GLN A 103 -3.10 -7.51 -15.33
N LYS A 104 -4.02 -7.09 -16.18
CA LYS A 104 -4.71 -7.96 -17.13
C LYS A 104 -4.98 -7.18 -18.41
N ASN A 105 -4.38 -7.62 -19.51
CA ASN A 105 -4.31 -6.87 -20.76
C ASN A 105 -3.65 -5.49 -20.50
N GLU A 106 -4.29 -4.40 -20.94
CA GLU A 106 -3.81 -3.04 -20.73
C GLU A 106 -4.27 -2.41 -19.41
N ASN A 107 -5.13 -3.10 -18.64
CA ASN A 107 -5.56 -2.62 -17.33
C ASN A 107 -4.57 -2.98 -16.25
N ARG A 108 -4.32 -2.02 -15.37
CA ARG A 108 -3.49 -2.19 -14.18
C ARG A 108 -4.22 -1.58 -12.99
N SER A 109 -4.19 -2.29 -11.87
CA SER A 109 -4.69 -1.81 -10.59
C SER A 109 -3.59 -1.82 -9.56
N TYR A 110 -3.59 -0.83 -8.68
CA TYR A 110 -2.77 -0.78 -7.46
C TYR A 110 -3.68 -0.87 -6.24
N PHE A 111 -3.21 -1.59 -5.24
CA PHE A 111 -3.99 -1.87 -4.05
C PHE A 111 -3.08 -2.09 -2.85
N VAL A 112 -3.60 -1.92 -1.64
CA VAL A 112 -2.93 -2.37 -0.42
C VAL A 112 -3.27 -3.84 -0.21
N VAL A 113 -2.26 -4.68 -0.07
CA VAL A 113 -2.43 -6.10 0.31
C VAL A 113 -2.78 -6.18 1.78
N CYS A 114 -3.81 -6.96 2.11
CA CYS A 114 -4.30 -7.10 3.48
C CYS A 114 -4.39 -8.57 3.89
N GLU A 115 -4.19 -8.83 5.17
CA GLU A 115 -4.39 -10.15 5.79
C GLU A 115 -5.19 -10.02 7.09
N SER A 116 -6.05 -11.00 7.36
CA SER A 116 -6.78 -11.14 8.61
C SER A 116 -7.35 -12.56 8.73
N GLU A 117 -6.97 -13.27 9.78
CA GLU A 117 -7.53 -14.59 10.09
C GLU A 117 -9.02 -14.51 10.44
N LYS A 118 -9.45 -13.41 11.07
CA LYS A 118 -10.86 -13.18 11.40
C LYS A 118 -11.71 -13.01 10.15
N LEU A 119 -11.20 -12.34 9.11
CA LEU A 119 -11.91 -12.23 7.83
C LEU A 119 -11.95 -13.57 7.09
N ASP A 120 -10.89 -14.35 7.14
CA ASP A 120 -10.89 -15.74 6.64
C ASP A 120 -11.93 -16.60 7.38
N ALA A 121 -12.02 -16.46 8.71
CA ALA A 121 -13.02 -17.17 9.51
C ALA A 121 -14.47 -16.77 9.14
N VAL A 122 -14.71 -15.48 8.85
CA VAL A 122 -16.03 -15.03 8.35
C VAL A 122 -16.38 -15.74 7.04
N ARG A 123 -15.46 -15.81 6.09
CA ARG A 123 -15.70 -16.52 4.82
C ARG A 123 -15.94 -18.01 5.02
N THR A 124 -15.12 -18.66 5.87
CA THR A 124 -15.27 -20.07 6.21
C THR A 124 -16.64 -20.37 6.83
N ARG A 125 -17.18 -19.49 7.69
CA ARG A 125 -18.51 -19.63 8.29
C ARG A 125 -19.64 -19.73 7.25
N PHE A 126 -19.44 -19.09 6.08
CA PHE A 126 -20.37 -19.15 4.95
C PHE A 126 -19.97 -20.18 3.89
N SER A 127 -19.02 -21.06 4.19
CA SER A 127 -18.47 -22.03 3.22
C SER A 127 -17.95 -21.35 1.93
N LEU A 128 -17.44 -20.13 2.06
CA LEU A 128 -16.84 -19.41 0.95
C LEU A 128 -15.34 -19.72 0.85
N PRO A 129 -14.78 -19.81 -0.36
CA PRO A 129 -13.34 -19.99 -0.54
C PRO A 129 -12.57 -18.77 -0.05
N LYS A 130 -11.30 -18.95 0.32
CA LYS A 130 -10.39 -17.85 0.63
C LYS A 130 -10.24 -16.92 -0.57
N ILE A 131 -10.05 -15.64 -0.28
CA ILE A 131 -9.75 -14.58 -1.27
C ILE A 131 -8.57 -13.74 -0.80
N ASP A 132 -7.99 -13.00 -1.73
CA ASP A 132 -6.95 -12.04 -1.41
C ASP A 132 -7.60 -10.70 -0.97
N PHE A 133 -7.54 -10.40 0.34
CA PHE A 133 -8.07 -9.14 0.87
C PHE A 133 -7.20 -7.98 0.44
N HIS A 134 -7.82 -6.90 -0.02
CA HIS A 134 -7.10 -5.73 -0.50
C HIS A 134 -7.94 -4.46 -0.43
N ILE A 135 -7.26 -3.30 -0.44
CA ILE A 135 -7.87 -1.97 -0.57
C ILE A 135 -7.44 -1.41 -1.92
N THR A 136 -8.35 -1.18 -2.85
CA THR A 136 -8.02 -0.60 -4.15
C THR A 136 -7.62 0.87 -4.00
N LEU A 137 -6.40 1.21 -4.44
CA LEU A 137 -5.86 2.59 -4.44
C LEU A 137 -6.17 3.32 -5.75
N GLY A 138 -6.12 2.60 -6.86
CA GLY A 138 -6.36 3.17 -8.18
C GLY A 138 -6.24 2.14 -9.30
N PHE A 139 -6.74 2.48 -10.48
CA PHE A 139 -6.66 1.64 -11.67
C PHE A 139 -6.71 2.46 -12.96
N LYS A 140 -6.11 1.91 -14.04
CA LYS A 140 -5.93 2.63 -15.31
C LYS A 140 -7.26 2.97 -15.99
N TRP A 141 -8.08 1.97 -16.34
CA TRP A 141 -9.37 2.13 -16.97
C TRP A 141 -10.50 1.52 -16.15
N ARG A 142 -10.27 0.30 -15.66
CA ARG A 142 -11.16 -0.46 -14.78
C ARG A 142 -10.33 -1.32 -13.84
N ASP A 143 -10.90 -1.68 -12.71
CA ASP A 143 -10.23 -2.58 -11.78
C ASP A 143 -9.97 -3.95 -12.42
N VAL A 144 -8.90 -4.60 -11.98
CA VAL A 144 -8.49 -5.91 -12.47
C VAL A 144 -9.13 -6.99 -11.60
N PHE A 145 -9.91 -7.86 -12.24
CA PHE A 145 -10.59 -8.98 -11.60
C PHE A 145 -10.07 -10.32 -12.11
N GLY A 146 -10.14 -11.36 -11.25
CA GLY A 146 -9.73 -12.73 -11.57
C GLY A 146 -8.21 -12.90 -11.66
N VAL A 147 -7.46 -12.01 -11.05
CA VAL A 147 -6.00 -12.08 -10.86
C VAL A 147 -5.74 -12.01 -9.36
N ARG A 148 -4.75 -12.76 -8.88
CA ARG A 148 -4.34 -12.73 -7.47
C ARG A 148 -3.86 -11.35 -7.05
N LYS A 149 -4.19 -10.96 -5.82
CA LYS A 149 -3.87 -9.65 -5.23
C LYS A 149 -3.23 -9.79 -3.85
N ASN A 150 -2.31 -10.74 -3.72
CA ASN A 150 -1.67 -11.11 -2.46
C ASN A 150 -0.15 -10.86 -2.42
N GLU A 151 0.41 -10.30 -3.47
CA GLU A 151 1.84 -10.00 -3.54
C GLU A 151 2.07 -8.50 -3.36
N VAL A 152 2.93 -8.16 -2.41
CA VAL A 152 3.45 -6.81 -2.26
C VAL A 152 4.55 -6.61 -3.29
N ILE A 153 4.45 -5.51 -4.03
CA ILE A 153 5.49 -5.13 -4.98
C ILE A 153 6.47 -4.15 -4.33
N GLN A 154 7.73 -4.27 -4.70
CA GLN A 154 8.72 -3.25 -4.41
C GLN A 154 8.46 -2.03 -5.30
N LEU A 155 7.91 -0.98 -4.72
CA LEU A 155 7.81 0.29 -5.41
C LEU A 155 9.16 1.00 -5.31
N LYS A 156 9.93 0.97 -6.39
CA LYS A 156 11.09 1.87 -6.52
C LYS A 156 10.54 3.29 -6.59
N SER A 157 10.84 4.11 -5.60
CA SER A 157 10.39 5.50 -5.60
C SER A 157 10.89 6.19 -6.87
N ARG A 158 10.08 7.11 -7.41
CA ARG A 158 10.49 7.97 -8.52
C ARG A 158 11.78 8.71 -8.18
N PHE A 159 11.90 9.15 -6.92
CA PHE A 159 13.10 9.75 -6.36
C PHE A 159 14.35 8.86 -6.53
N LEU A 160 14.27 7.56 -6.24
CA LEU A 160 15.40 6.64 -6.45
C LEU A 160 15.72 6.45 -7.94
N LYS A 161 14.71 6.50 -8.82
CA LYS A 161 14.94 6.47 -10.28
C LYS A 161 15.57 7.75 -10.79
N GLU A 162 15.09 8.90 -10.31
CA GLU A 162 15.63 10.22 -10.66
C GLU A 162 17.00 10.44 -10.03
N LEU A 163 17.20 10.05 -8.78
CA LEU A 163 18.51 10.00 -8.14
C LEU A 163 19.47 9.15 -8.98
N LYS A 164 19.05 7.94 -9.34
CA LYS A 164 19.86 7.04 -10.20
C LYS A 164 20.17 7.66 -11.55
N SER A 165 19.19 8.28 -12.23
CA SER A 165 19.38 8.95 -13.51
C SER A 165 20.37 10.12 -13.38
N HIS A 166 20.15 10.99 -12.39
CA HIS A 166 20.95 12.18 -12.17
C HIS A 166 22.43 11.89 -11.85
N PHE A 167 22.68 10.80 -11.14
CA PHE A 167 24.01 10.38 -10.78
C PHE A 167 24.69 9.48 -11.83
N MET A 168 23.93 8.81 -12.68
CA MET A 168 24.51 8.08 -13.81
C MET A 168 25.15 9.02 -14.85
N GLU A 169 24.75 10.28 -14.86
CA GLU A 169 25.32 11.31 -15.75
C GLU A 169 26.60 11.95 -15.20
N LYS A 170 26.95 11.71 -13.94
CA LYS A 170 28.16 12.26 -13.31
C LYS A 170 29.06 11.13 -12.80
N GLU A 171 30.37 11.28 -12.99
CA GLU A 171 31.45 10.29 -12.77
C GLU A 171 31.56 9.72 -11.32
N ASN A 172 30.67 10.02 -10.39
CA ASN A 172 30.63 9.49 -9.02
C ASN A 172 29.82 8.17 -8.91
N PHE A 173 30.06 7.29 -9.82
CA PHE A 173 29.32 6.09 -10.16
C PHE A 173 29.25 5.01 -9.05
N ASN A 174 30.21 4.94 -8.13
CA ASN A 174 30.31 3.84 -7.19
C ASN A 174 29.25 3.88 -6.08
N PHE A 175 28.82 5.06 -5.69
CA PHE A 175 27.85 5.26 -4.63
C PHE A 175 26.45 4.71 -5.00
N ILE A 176 26.06 4.84 -6.25
CA ILE A 176 24.69 4.53 -6.71
C ILE A 176 24.54 3.11 -7.22
N LYS A 177 25.64 2.50 -7.65
CA LYS A 177 25.62 1.11 -8.09
C LYS A 177 25.11 0.18 -6.98
N ASN A 178 25.29 0.57 -5.72
CA ASN A 178 24.87 -0.17 -4.54
C ASN A 178 23.43 0.14 -4.11
N ILE A 179 22.92 1.34 -4.34
CA ILE A 179 21.49 1.67 -4.10
C ILE A 179 20.55 0.89 -5.05
N SER A 180 21.02 0.40 -6.20
CA SER A 180 20.20 -0.36 -7.14
C SER A 180 19.78 -1.75 -6.65
N ASN A 181 20.41 -2.27 -5.61
CA ASN A 181 20.13 -3.57 -4.99
C ASN A 181 19.30 -3.46 -3.70
N PHE A 182 18.70 -2.30 -3.47
CA PHE A 182 17.85 -2.03 -2.31
C PHE A 182 16.61 -2.94 -2.33
N ASP A 183 16.65 -3.97 -1.54
CA ASP A 183 15.55 -4.89 -1.31
C ASP A 183 14.82 -4.50 -0.01
N LEU A 184 13.88 -3.58 -0.11
CA LEU A 184 13.02 -3.15 1.01
C LEU A 184 12.24 -4.31 1.66
N SER A 185 12.18 -5.47 1.00
CA SER A 185 11.43 -6.62 1.51
C SER A 185 12.18 -7.42 2.58
N LYS A 186 13.50 -7.25 2.70
CA LYS A 186 14.32 -8.04 3.62
C LYS A 186 14.54 -7.38 4.98
N GLU A 187 14.30 -6.08 5.08
CA GLU A 187 14.37 -5.36 6.35
C GLU A 187 12.99 -4.83 6.72
N SER A 188 12.27 -5.59 7.53
CA SER A 188 10.92 -5.26 8.05
C SER A 188 10.83 -3.92 8.81
N ASP A 189 11.96 -3.24 9.01
CA ASP A 189 12.11 -2.08 9.88
C ASP A 189 12.37 -0.76 9.13
N ILE A 190 12.47 -0.80 7.79
CA ILE A 190 12.64 0.41 6.97
C ILE A 190 11.29 0.86 6.43
N ILE A 191 10.73 1.88 7.04
CA ILE A 191 9.46 2.47 6.62
C ILE A 191 9.74 3.84 6.01
N PRO A 192 9.51 4.05 4.69
CA PRO A 192 9.55 5.40 4.13
C PRO A 192 8.47 6.25 4.81
N MET A 193 8.87 7.30 5.50
CA MET A 193 7.96 8.18 6.26
C MET A 193 7.41 9.33 5.40
N SER A 194 8.20 9.81 4.46
CA SER A 194 7.77 10.83 3.49
C SER A 194 8.71 10.83 2.29
N ILE A 195 8.14 11.10 1.13
CA ILE A 195 8.87 11.27 -0.12
C ILE A 195 8.38 12.59 -0.69
N SER A 196 9.29 13.54 -0.89
CA SER A 196 9.07 14.73 -1.71
C SER A 196 9.96 14.64 -2.94
N ASP A 197 9.77 15.52 -3.91
CA ASP A 197 10.50 15.47 -5.18
C ASP A 197 12.03 15.44 -5.01
N ASN A 198 12.55 16.02 -3.90
CA ASN A 198 13.99 16.11 -3.62
C ASN A 198 14.41 15.56 -2.25
N PHE A 199 13.53 14.80 -1.60
CA PHE A 199 13.77 14.38 -0.22
C PHE A 199 13.18 13.00 0.09
N LEU A 200 13.98 12.10 0.64
CA LEU A 200 13.59 10.78 1.11
C LEU A 200 13.87 10.66 2.60
N LYS A 201 12.85 10.36 3.38
CA LYS A 201 12.99 10.02 4.79
C LYS A 201 12.82 8.52 5.01
N ILE A 202 13.82 7.89 5.62
CA ILE A 202 13.82 6.47 5.94
C ILE A 202 13.79 6.32 7.46
N ASN A 203 12.85 5.52 7.95
CA ASN A 203 12.74 5.17 9.36
C ASN A 203 13.32 3.77 9.57
N CYS A 204 14.43 3.68 10.27
CA CYS A 204 15.02 2.43 10.71
C CYS A 204 14.72 2.18 12.20
N GLN A 205 14.94 0.96 12.68
CA GLN A 205 14.58 0.56 14.04
C GLN A 205 15.04 1.56 15.13
N ASP A 206 16.29 1.97 15.08
CA ASP A 206 16.91 2.85 16.10
C ASP A 206 17.18 4.27 15.61
N TRP A 207 16.97 4.59 14.33
CA TRP A 207 17.34 5.88 13.78
C TRP A 207 16.47 6.28 12.56
N ILE A 208 16.56 7.54 12.20
CA ILE A 208 15.91 8.14 11.03
C ILE A 208 17.00 8.66 10.10
N MET A 209 16.91 8.34 8.82
CA MET A 209 17.77 8.90 7.78
C MET A 209 16.95 9.80 6.86
N ASP A 210 17.43 11.00 6.65
CA ASP A 210 16.90 11.96 5.70
C ASP A 210 17.93 12.13 4.58
N ILE A 211 17.54 11.77 3.36
CA ILE A 211 18.37 11.93 2.16
C ILE A 211 17.73 13.02 1.31
N GLY A 212 18.47 14.08 1.04
CA GLY A 212 18.02 15.18 0.21
C GLY A 212 19.04 15.56 -0.87
N PHE A 213 18.56 16.23 -1.92
CA PHE A 213 19.37 16.76 -2.98
C PHE A 213 19.16 18.27 -3.08
N SER A 214 20.24 19.03 -3.07
CA SER A 214 20.22 20.46 -3.29
C SER A 214 20.53 20.73 -4.77
N GLU A 215 19.54 21.15 -5.54
CA GLU A 215 19.72 21.57 -6.94
C GLU A 215 20.67 22.76 -7.05
N GLU A 216 20.57 23.69 -6.09
CA GLU A 216 21.37 24.93 -6.06
C GLU A 216 22.87 24.64 -5.90
N LYS A 217 23.22 23.63 -5.08
CA LYS A 217 24.60 23.22 -4.83
C LYS A 217 25.02 21.99 -5.63
N ASN A 218 24.06 21.33 -6.27
CA ASN A 218 24.25 20.05 -6.94
C ASN A 218 24.92 19.00 -6.03
N GLU A 219 24.48 18.98 -4.77
CA GLU A 219 25.02 18.13 -3.71
C GLU A 219 23.94 17.27 -3.08
N LEU A 220 24.31 16.02 -2.81
CA LEU A 220 23.54 15.10 -1.98
C LEU A 220 23.87 15.37 -0.51
N PHE A 221 22.87 15.52 0.33
CA PHE A 221 23.04 15.58 1.77
C PHE A 221 22.27 14.47 2.47
N ILE A 222 22.88 13.92 3.51
CA ILE A 222 22.33 12.84 4.29
C ILE A 222 22.37 13.27 5.76
N PHE A 223 21.21 13.30 6.40
CA PHE A 223 21.09 13.54 7.83
C PHE A 223 20.62 12.27 8.50
N THR A 224 21.24 11.93 9.61
CA THR A 224 20.84 10.79 10.44
C THR A 224 20.54 11.27 11.86
N LYS A 225 19.47 10.76 12.44
CA LYS A 225 19.08 11.04 13.82
C LYS A 225 18.74 9.74 14.53
N TYR A 226 19.41 9.48 15.66
CA TYR A 226 19.01 8.39 16.54
C TYR A 226 17.69 8.74 17.25
N LYS A 227 16.74 7.80 17.27
CA LYS A 227 15.42 8.01 17.90
C LYS A 227 15.52 8.25 19.41
N LYS A 228 16.57 7.76 20.04
CA LYS A 228 16.81 7.86 21.50
C LYS A 228 17.67 9.05 21.92
N SER A 229 18.16 9.86 20.98
CA SER A 229 18.94 11.06 21.28
C SER A 229 18.41 12.26 20.52
N GLU A 230 18.42 13.44 21.15
CA GLU A 230 18.08 14.68 20.47
C GLU A 230 19.24 15.20 19.58
N GLU A 231 20.43 14.59 19.69
CA GLU A 231 21.61 14.98 18.92
C GLU A 231 21.53 14.47 17.49
N ILE A 232 21.76 15.38 16.55
CA ILE A 232 21.97 15.02 15.14
C ILE A 232 23.41 14.52 15.04
N ASN A 233 23.59 13.21 15.08
CA ASN A 233 24.88 12.62 14.85
C ASN A 233 25.13 12.47 13.34
N ARG A 234 26.22 13.04 12.84
CA ARG A 234 26.72 12.73 11.51
C ARG A 234 27.27 11.32 11.52
N LEU A 235 26.58 10.39 10.89
CA LEU A 235 27.16 9.09 10.63
C LEU A 235 28.42 9.26 9.74
N PRO A 236 29.52 8.54 10.04
CA PRO A 236 30.65 8.48 9.13
C PRO A 236 30.20 8.04 7.75
N LEU A 237 30.78 8.63 6.69
CA LEU A 237 30.47 8.24 5.31
C LEU A 237 30.56 6.72 5.09
N THR A 238 31.52 6.06 5.74
CA THR A 238 31.71 4.59 5.69
C THR A 238 30.49 3.83 6.23
N GLU A 239 29.83 4.33 7.28
CA GLU A 239 28.64 3.72 7.84
C GLU A 239 27.41 3.99 6.96
N ILE A 240 27.33 5.19 6.38
CA ILE A 240 26.33 5.52 5.38
C ILE A 240 26.45 4.60 4.17
N TYR A 241 27.69 4.37 3.67
CA TYR A 241 27.95 3.42 2.59
C TYR A 241 27.52 2.01 2.98
N ARG A 242 27.89 1.54 4.18
CA ARG A 242 27.50 0.21 4.68
C ARG A 242 25.98 0.04 4.76
N ILE A 243 25.27 1.06 5.19
CA ILE A 243 23.82 1.05 5.25
C ILE A 243 23.25 1.02 3.83
N LEU A 244 23.74 1.85 2.93
CA LEU A 244 23.29 1.90 1.53
C LEU A 244 23.69 0.66 0.72
N GLU A 245 24.74 -0.05 1.09
CA GLU A 245 25.13 -1.33 0.48
C GLU A 245 24.25 -2.51 0.93
N ASN A 246 23.71 -2.44 2.15
CA ASN A 246 22.82 -3.47 2.71
C ASN A 246 21.34 -3.18 2.49
N ILE A 247 21.05 -2.06 1.89
CA ILE A 247 19.74 -1.64 1.45
C ILE A 247 19.66 -1.80 -0.09
#